data_e8bdcfa3fb58c8b86b2ccfe2af776e81
#
_entry.id   e8bdcfa3fb58c8b86b2ccfe2af776e81
#
_cell.length_a   1.000
_cell.length_b   1.000
_cell.length_c   1.000
_cell.angle_alpha   90.00
_cell.angle_beta   90.00
_cell.angle_gamma   90.00
#
_symmetry.space_group_name_H-M   'P 1'
#
loop_
_entity.id
_entity.type
_entity.pdbx_description
1 polymer ?
#
loop_
_entity_poly.entity_id
_entity_poly.type
_entity_poly.pdbx_seq_one_letter_code
_entity_poly.pdbx_strand_id
1 'polypeptide(L)'
;MHKWMTSAVALALALPATAQVQRTMLTYETAAKVRDGCVAWATERELEVSIAVYDDAGRLITSAHLDGTPTAIAEVAKWKGLSAATYRFPSAATANWGGPGPMMANWGGGVPFVAEDGTPLGGVGVSGAQTQEDIDCGLAGIAAAGLTPGNM
;
A
#
# COMPACT_ATOMS: atom_id res chain seq x y z
N MET A 1 77.60 10.31 -3.81
CA MET A 1 76.46 9.79 -4.62
C MET A 1 75.29 9.58 -3.69
N HIS A 2 74.36 10.57 -3.63
CA HIS A 2 73.14 10.50 -2.79
C HIS A 2 71.98 10.04 -3.64
N LYS A 3 71.42 8.84 -3.32
CA LYS A 3 70.18 8.33 -3.94
C LYS A 3 69.01 8.92 -3.18
N TRP A 4 68.23 9.72 -3.88
CA TRP A 4 66.92 10.20 -3.39
C TRP A 4 65.88 9.13 -3.64
N MET A 5 65.33 8.50 -2.59
CA MET A 5 64.19 7.60 -2.68
C MET A 5 62.92 8.46 -2.57
N THR A 6 62.20 8.59 -3.67
CA THR A 6 60.87 9.17 -3.72
C THR A 6 59.85 8.13 -3.27
N SER A 7 59.32 8.30 -2.04
CA SER A 7 58.15 7.50 -1.58
C SER A 7 56.88 8.05 -2.21
N ALA A 8 56.24 7.24 -3.05
CA ALA A 8 54.88 7.52 -3.57
C ALA A 8 53.86 7.19 -2.47
N VAL A 9 53.19 8.17 -1.94
CA VAL A 9 52.06 7.99 -1.03
C VAL A 9 50.83 7.71 -1.91
N ALA A 10 50.32 6.48 -1.88
CA ALA A 10 49.07 6.11 -2.53
C ALA A 10 47.89 6.63 -1.66
N LEU A 11 47.21 7.66 -2.14
CA LEU A 11 45.98 8.18 -1.51
C LEU A 11 44.85 7.21 -1.85
N ALA A 12 44.47 6.34 -0.91
CA ALA A 12 43.30 5.48 -1.04
C ALA A 12 42.02 6.36 -0.90
N LEU A 13 41.31 6.57 -2.01
CA LEU A 13 39.98 7.19 -2.00
C LEU A 13 39.00 6.20 -1.36
N ALA A 14 38.66 6.43 -0.09
CA ALA A 14 37.57 5.72 0.57
C ALA A 14 36.25 6.16 -0.07
N LEU A 15 35.63 5.27 -0.85
CA LEU A 15 34.25 5.46 -1.33
C LEU A 15 33.32 5.47 -0.11
N PRO A 16 32.39 6.43 -0.01
CA PRO A 16 31.43 6.40 1.09
C PRO A 16 30.61 5.11 0.99
N ALA A 17 30.69 4.26 2.01
CA ALA A 17 29.79 3.11 2.15
C ALA A 17 28.37 3.67 2.36
N THR A 18 27.51 3.54 1.34
CA THR A 18 26.08 3.86 1.49
C THR A 18 25.46 2.77 2.37
N ALA A 19 25.32 3.05 3.67
CA ALA A 19 24.72 2.15 4.63
C ALA A 19 23.18 2.05 4.47
N GLN A 20 22.61 2.75 3.50
CA GLN A 20 21.16 2.84 3.26
C GLN A 20 20.80 2.26 1.90
N VAL A 21 19.72 1.47 1.88
CA VAL A 21 19.14 0.92 0.65
C VAL A 21 18.09 1.89 0.12
N GLN A 22 18.14 2.20 -1.17
CA GLN A 22 17.07 2.93 -1.84
C GLN A 22 15.82 2.04 -1.90
N ARG A 23 14.67 2.59 -1.52
CA ARG A 23 13.40 1.88 -1.51
C ARG A 23 12.35 2.64 -2.31
N THR A 24 11.65 1.95 -3.20
CA THR A 24 10.46 2.48 -3.86
C THR A 24 9.35 2.68 -2.84
N MET A 25 8.72 3.84 -2.82
CA MET A 25 7.68 4.20 -1.88
C MET A 25 6.41 4.63 -2.61
N LEU A 26 5.25 4.35 -1.99
CA LEU A 26 3.98 4.90 -2.43
C LEU A 26 3.98 6.42 -2.29
N THR A 27 3.76 7.14 -3.39
CA THR A 27 3.59 8.60 -3.35
C THR A 27 2.15 8.97 -3.00
N TYR A 28 1.94 10.18 -2.44
CA TYR A 28 0.59 10.69 -2.21
C TYR A 28 -0.23 10.76 -3.51
N GLU A 29 0.39 11.20 -4.62
CA GLU A 29 -0.28 11.28 -5.92
C GLU A 29 -0.80 9.92 -6.39
N THR A 30 0.01 8.87 -6.29
CA THR A 30 -0.38 7.51 -6.67
C THR A 30 -1.48 6.98 -5.74
N ALA A 31 -1.35 7.20 -4.42
CA ALA A 31 -2.37 6.82 -3.45
C ALA A 31 -3.70 7.55 -3.71
N ALA A 32 -3.66 8.84 -4.09
CA ALA A 32 -4.84 9.60 -4.45
C ALA A 32 -5.53 9.02 -5.71
N LYS A 33 -4.77 8.59 -6.72
CA LYS A 33 -5.33 7.90 -7.90
C LYS A 33 -6.03 6.59 -7.53
N VAL A 34 -5.47 5.80 -6.60
CA VAL A 34 -6.14 4.59 -6.09
C VAL A 34 -7.47 4.95 -5.43
N ARG A 35 -7.47 5.94 -4.52
CA ARG A 35 -8.69 6.41 -3.87
C ARG A 35 -9.72 6.90 -4.87
N ASP A 36 -9.33 7.79 -5.78
CA ASP A 36 -10.24 8.46 -6.71
C ASP A 36 -10.82 7.50 -7.74
N GLY A 37 -10.04 6.49 -8.19
CA GLY A 37 -10.54 5.43 -9.05
C GLY A 37 -11.63 4.57 -8.38
N CYS A 38 -11.46 4.23 -7.10
CA CYS A 38 -12.48 3.52 -6.33
C CYS A 38 -13.69 4.44 -6.08
N VAL A 39 -13.50 5.74 -5.76
CA VAL A 39 -14.60 6.71 -5.62
C VAL A 39 -15.43 6.78 -6.91
N ALA A 40 -14.80 6.92 -8.06
CA ALA A 40 -15.50 6.97 -9.36
C ALA A 40 -16.31 5.69 -9.60
N TRP A 41 -15.69 4.52 -9.38
CA TRP A 41 -16.33 3.21 -9.54
C TRP A 41 -17.53 3.02 -8.61
N ALA A 42 -17.43 3.44 -7.36
CA ALA A 42 -18.50 3.36 -6.36
C ALA A 42 -19.66 4.34 -6.67
N THR A 43 -19.31 5.57 -7.10
CA THR A 43 -20.29 6.61 -7.44
C THR A 43 -21.15 6.19 -8.63
N GLU A 44 -20.56 5.59 -9.67
CA GLU A 44 -21.31 5.06 -10.82
C GLU A 44 -22.33 3.98 -10.45
N ARG A 45 -22.16 3.35 -9.28
CA ARG A 45 -23.01 2.26 -8.77
C ARG A 45 -23.88 2.67 -7.59
N GLU A 46 -23.87 3.97 -7.25
CA GLU A 46 -24.63 4.53 -6.12
C GLU A 46 -24.31 3.82 -4.79
N LEU A 47 -23.04 3.41 -4.59
CA LEU A 47 -22.59 2.71 -3.39
C LEU A 47 -22.09 3.72 -2.34
N GLU A 48 -22.51 3.51 -1.09
CA GLU A 48 -22.08 4.26 0.08
C GLU A 48 -20.91 3.56 0.77
N VAL A 49 -19.67 3.95 0.44
CA VAL A 49 -18.46 3.28 0.93
C VAL A 49 -17.47 4.25 1.55
N SER A 50 -16.61 3.70 2.41
CA SER A 50 -15.38 4.34 2.86
C SER A 50 -14.18 3.62 2.25
N ILE A 51 -13.13 4.41 1.95
CA ILE A 51 -11.91 3.97 1.29
C ILE A 51 -10.72 4.47 2.10
N ALA A 52 -9.73 3.62 2.33
CA ALA A 52 -8.49 3.98 3.03
C ALA A 52 -7.28 3.36 2.31
N VAL A 53 -6.29 4.19 1.96
CA VAL A 53 -5.08 3.76 1.24
C VAL A 53 -3.87 3.90 2.16
N TYR A 54 -3.17 2.81 2.37
CA TYR A 54 -1.99 2.69 3.22
C TYR A 54 -0.74 2.38 2.40
N ASP A 55 0.40 2.88 2.84
CA ASP A 55 1.68 2.40 2.33
C ASP A 55 2.08 1.06 2.99
N ASP A 56 3.14 0.45 2.49
CA ASP A 56 3.64 -0.85 2.97
C ASP A 56 4.28 -0.80 4.38
N ALA A 57 4.48 0.40 4.94
CA ALA A 57 4.86 0.62 6.33
C ALA A 57 3.65 0.77 7.27
N GLY A 58 2.41 0.68 6.73
CA GLY A 58 1.17 0.80 7.49
C GLY A 58 0.78 2.25 7.82
N ARG A 59 1.31 3.24 7.08
CA ARG A 59 0.90 4.63 7.23
C ARG A 59 -0.32 4.91 6.34
N LEU A 60 -1.36 5.50 6.92
CA LEU A 60 -2.49 6.01 6.14
C LEU A 60 -2.02 7.20 5.30
N ILE A 61 -2.12 7.08 3.98
CA ILE A 61 -1.71 8.13 3.05
C ILE A 61 -2.90 9.00 2.66
N THR A 62 -4.05 8.40 2.37
CA THR A 62 -5.27 9.12 2.00
C THR A 62 -6.51 8.27 2.29
N SER A 63 -7.66 8.92 2.40
CA SER A 63 -8.95 8.25 2.58
C SER A 63 -10.07 9.05 1.94
N ALA A 64 -11.21 8.39 1.69
CA ALA A 64 -12.49 9.02 1.34
C ALA A 64 -13.62 8.36 2.13
N HIS A 65 -14.66 9.13 2.43
CA HIS A 65 -15.87 8.68 3.09
C HIS A 65 -17.02 9.27 2.32
N LEU A 66 -17.74 8.43 1.54
CA LEU A 66 -18.81 8.91 0.68
C LEU A 66 -20.05 9.24 1.51
N ASP A 67 -20.85 10.18 0.99
CA ASP A 67 -22.07 10.63 1.64
C ASP A 67 -23.03 9.44 1.85
N GLY A 68 -23.73 9.44 2.98
CA GLY A 68 -24.63 8.36 3.36
C GLY A 68 -23.95 7.18 4.08
N THR A 69 -22.65 7.01 3.94
CA THR A 69 -21.92 5.91 4.58
C THR A 69 -21.94 6.05 6.12
N PRO A 70 -22.34 5.02 6.88
CA PRO A 70 -22.28 5.06 8.34
C PRO A 70 -20.86 5.29 8.87
N THR A 71 -20.71 6.13 9.89
CA THR A 71 -19.39 6.56 10.43
C THR A 71 -18.46 5.41 10.79
N ALA A 72 -18.99 4.33 11.38
CA ALA A 72 -18.18 3.16 11.76
C ALA A 72 -17.50 2.45 10.59
N ILE A 73 -18.07 2.58 9.40
CA ILE A 73 -17.54 1.94 8.17
C ILE A 73 -16.17 2.50 7.78
N ALA A 74 -15.88 3.77 8.12
CA ALA A 74 -14.56 4.34 7.91
C ALA A 74 -13.46 3.56 8.68
N GLU A 75 -13.74 3.15 9.90
CA GLU A 75 -12.78 2.37 10.71
C GLU A 75 -12.62 0.95 10.16
N VAL A 76 -13.70 0.36 9.64
CA VAL A 76 -13.61 -0.95 8.98
C VAL A 76 -12.76 -0.88 7.70
N ALA A 77 -12.92 0.15 6.87
CA ALA A 77 -12.10 0.37 5.68
C ALA A 77 -10.61 0.55 6.05
N LYS A 78 -10.32 1.34 7.09
CA LYS A 78 -8.96 1.50 7.62
C LYS A 78 -8.37 0.17 8.08
N TRP A 79 -9.12 -0.60 8.85
CA TRP A 79 -8.68 -1.91 9.34
C TRP A 79 -8.35 -2.88 8.21
N LYS A 80 -9.21 -2.98 7.18
CA LYS A 80 -8.99 -3.80 6.00
C LYS A 80 -7.77 -3.34 5.19
N GLY A 81 -7.63 -2.03 4.96
CA GLY A 81 -6.51 -1.46 4.19
C GLY A 81 -5.17 -1.64 4.91
N LEU A 82 -5.11 -1.39 6.22
CA LEU A 82 -3.93 -1.61 7.04
C LEU A 82 -3.48 -3.07 7.02
N SER A 83 -4.43 -4.00 7.15
CA SER A 83 -4.16 -5.43 7.06
C SER A 83 -3.58 -5.80 5.69
N ALA A 84 -4.23 -5.39 4.61
CA ALA A 84 -3.77 -5.69 3.26
C ALA A 84 -2.36 -5.13 2.98
N ALA A 85 -2.07 -3.91 3.43
CA ALA A 85 -0.78 -3.26 3.25
C ALA A 85 0.35 -3.96 4.01
N THR A 86 0.13 -4.33 5.27
CA THR A 86 1.18 -4.83 6.16
C THR A 86 1.40 -6.34 6.04
N TYR A 87 0.34 -7.11 5.83
CA TYR A 87 0.45 -8.55 5.60
C TYR A 87 0.70 -8.91 4.13
N ARG A 88 0.44 -7.98 3.18
CA ARG A 88 0.61 -8.17 1.73
C ARG A 88 -0.27 -9.29 1.15
N PHE A 89 -1.42 -9.50 1.77
CA PHE A 89 -2.45 -10.45 1.36
C PHE A 89 -3.83 -9.79 1.40
N PRO A 90 -4.79 -10.26 0.59
CA PRO A 90 -6.17 -9.81 0.72
C PRO A 90 -6.67 -10.02 2.16
N SER A 91 -7.40 -9.07 2.69
CA SER A 91 -7.86 -9.13 4.09
C SER A 91 -8.78 -10.34 4.38
N ALA A 92 -9.44 -10.90 3.38
CA ALA A 92 -10.20 -12.15 3.51
C ALA A 92 -9.30 -13.38 3.73
N ALA A 93 -8.10 -13.39 3.17
CA ALA A 93 -7.21 -14.55 3.25
C ALA A 93 -6.71 -14.82 4.68
N THR A 94 -6.61 -13.79 5.49
CA THR A 94 -6.14 -13.89 6.88
C THR A 94 -7.15 -14.52 7.84
N ALA A 95 -8.41 -14.65 7.44
CA ALA A 95 -9.48 -15.27 8.24
C ALA A 95 -9.15 -16.70 8.70
N ASN A 96 -8.35 -17.42 7.93
CA ASN A 96 -8.01 -18.83 8.15
C ASN A 96 -6.61 -19.03 8.77
N TRP A 97 -5.93 -17.97 9.21
CA TRP A 97 -4.56 -18.08 9.77
C TRP A 97 -4.49 -18.49 11.24
N GLY A 98 -5.64 -18.80 11.87
CA GLY A 98 -5.68 -19.45 13.17
C GLY A 98 -5.72 -18.51 14.37
N GLY A 99 -5.99 -17.25 14.21
CA GLY A 99 -6.21 -16.32 15.32
C GLY A 99 -6.01 -14.85 14.98
N PRO A 100 -6.46 -13.93 15.84
CA PRO A 100 -6.25 -12.51 15.62
C PRO A 100 -4.78 -12.14 15.79
N GLY A 101 -4.16 -11.63 14.73
CA GLY A 101 -2.85 -10.98 14.78
C GLY A 101 -2.98 -9.46 14.90
N PRO A 102 -1.92 -8.76 15.31
CA PRO A 102 -1.88 -7.30 15.28
C PRO A 102 -2.18 -6.79 13.87
N MET A 103 -3.04 -5.76 13.73
CA MET A 103 -3.42 -5.15 12.44
C MET A 103 -4.07 -6.10 11.42
N MET A 104 -4.48 -7.30 11.83
CA MET A 104 -5.04 -8.32 10.95
C MET A 104 -6.55 -8.14 10.81
N ALA A 105 -7.04 -7.87 9.61
CA ALA A 105 -8.45 -7.92 9.26
C ALA A 105 -8.79 -9.27 8.62
N ASN A 106 -10.01 -9.76 8.87
CA ASN A 106 -10.48 -11.04 8.36
C ASN A 106 -11.73 -10.94 7.49
N TRP A 107 -12.14 -9.72 7.11
CA TRP A 107 -13.22 -9.47 6.18
C TRP A 107 -12.66 -9.01 4.83
N GLY A 108 -13.29 -9.42 3.72
CA GLY A 108 -12.90 -8.98 2.38
C GLY A 108 -13.11 -7.48 2.16
N GLY A 109 -12.39 -6.94 1.16
CA GLY A 109 -12.39 -5.51 0.83
C GLY A 109 -11.04 -4.84 1.09
N GLY A 110 -10.07 -5.52 1.71
CA GLY A 110 -8.68 -5.10 1.75
C GLY A 110 -7.89 -5.76 0.62
N VAL A 111 -7.28 -4.97 -0.26
CA VAL A 111 -6.52 -5.44 -1.42
C VAL A 111 -5.11 -4.87 -1.39
N PRO A 112 -4.06 -5.72 -1.31
CA PRO A 112 -2.68 -5.27 -1.42
C PRO A 112 -2.36 -4.91 -2.87
N PHE A 113 -1.38 -4.03 -3.07
CA PHE A 113 -0.92 -3.67 -4.41
C PHE A 113 0.60 -3.51 -4.49
N VAL A 114 1.11 -3.70 -5.70
CA VAL A 114 2.52 -3.68 -6.02
C VAL A 114 2.80 -2.78 -7.23
N ALA A 115 4.04 -2.33 -7.35
CA ALA A 115 4.54 -1.69 -8.56
C ALA A 115 4.68 -2.71 -9.70
N GLU A 116 4.95 -2.24 -10.91
CA GLU A 116 5.14 -3.08 -12.11
C GLU A 116 6.23 -4.16 -11.92
N ASP A 117 7.28 -3.84 -11.16
CA ASP A 117 8.38 -4.77 -10.84
C ASP A 117 8.06 -5.75 -9.70
N GLY A 118 6.84 -5.73 -9.18
CA GLY A 118 6.40 -6.56 -8.06
C GLY A 118 6.77 -6.02 -6.67
N THR A 119 7.39 -4.84 -6.57
CA THR A 119 7.71 -4.23 -5.28
C THR A 119 6.43 -3.89 -4.52
N PRO A 120 6.24 -4.37 -3.27
CA PRO A 120 5.09 -4.02 -2.46
C PRO A 120 5.05 -2.51 -2.17
N LEU A 121 3.92 -1.87 -2.47
CA LEU A 121 3.72 -0.43 -2.23
C LEU A 121 2.73 -0.14 -1.12
N GLY A 122 1.74 -1.02 -0.91
CA GLY A 122 0.74 -0.80 0.12
C GLY A 122 -0.52 -1.62 -0.05
N GLY A 123 -1.63 -1.10 0.45
CA GLY A 123 -2.95 -1.70 0.35
C GLY A 123 -4.06 -0.68 0.42
N VAL A 124 -5.17 -1.00 -0.21
CA VAL A 124 -6.43 -0.24 -0.12
C VAL A 124 -7.46 -1.07 0.63
N GLY A 125 -8.18 -0.43 1.53
CA GLY A 125 -9.33 -1.01 2.23
C GLY A 125 -10.59 -0.28 1.83
N VAL A 126 -11.62 -1.04 1.50
CA VAL A 126 -12.95 -0.56 1.17
C VAL A 126 -13.98 -1.25 2.05
N SER A 127 -14.99 -0.51 2.48
CA SER A 127 -16.09 -1.05 3.27
C SER A 127 -17.36 -0.22 3.06
N GLY A 128 -18.51 -0.87 3.14
CA GLY A 128 -19.82 -0.24 3.05
C GLY A 128 -20.80 -0.94 2.10
N ALA A 129 -20.28 -1.69 1.14
CA ALA A 129 -21.07 -2.47 0.19
C ALA A 129 -20.99 -3.98 0.48
N GLN A 130 -21.44 -4.80 -0.46
CA GLN A 130 -21.21 -6.25 -0.39
C GLN A 130 -19.72 -6.55 -0.50
N THR A 131 -19.26 -7.65 0.10
CA THR A 131 -17.83 -7.99 0.16
C THR A 131 -17.15 -7.97 -1.22
N GLN A 132 -17.83 -8.48 -2.25
CA GLN A 132 -17.26 -8.48 -3.60
C GLN A 132 -17.20 -7.07 -4.20
N GLU A 133 -18.18 -6.24 -3.95
CA GLU A 133 -18.19 -4.84 -4.40
C GLU A 133 -17.09 -4.02 -3.71
N ASP A 134 -16.84 -4.25 -2.41
CA ASP A 134 -15.72 -3.65 -1.69
C ASP A 134 -14.38 -4.01 -2.36
N ILE A 135 -14.20 -5.30 -2.73
CA ILE A 135 -13.00 -5.79 -3.43
C ILE A 135 -12.89 -5.16 -4.82
N ASP A 136 -13.97 -5.17 -5.61
CA ASP A 136 -13.98 -4.65 -6.97
C ASP A 136 -13.69 -3.15 -7.03
N CYS A 137 -14.19 -2.37 -6.06
CA CYS A 137 -13.85 -0.96 -5.88
C CYS A 137 -12.34 -0.77 -5.64
N GLY A 138 -11.77 -1.56 -4.73
CA GLY A 138 -10.33 -1.55 -4.48
C GLY A 138 -9.51 -1.87 -5.74
N LEU A 139 -9.92 -2.89 -6.49
CA LEU A 139 -9.29 -3.28 -7.76
C LEU A 139 -9.41 -2.19 -8.83
N ALA A 140 -10.57 -1.54 -8.95
CA ALA A 140 -10.76 -0.42 -9.87
C ALA A 140 -9.82 0.76 -9.53
N GLY A 141 -9.66 1.07 -8.25
CA GLY A 141 -8.72 2.07 -7.78
C GLY A 141 -7.26 1.73 -8.13
N ILE A 142 -6.83 0.50 -7.86
CA ILE A 142 -5.48 0.00 -8.17
C ILE A 142 -5.22 0.13 -9.68
N ALA A 143 -6.16 -0.31 -10.51
CA ALA A 143 -6.04 -0.23 -11.97
C ALA A 143 -5.97 1.24 -12.47
N ALA A 144 -6.77 2.15 -11.90
CA ALA A 144 -6.76 3.57 -12.24
C ALA A 144 -5.41 4.25 -11.92
N ALA A 145 -4.68 3.73 -10.94
CA ALA A 145 -3.34 4.20 -10.59
C ALA A 145 -2.22 3.54 -11.42
N GLY A 146 -2.53 2.62 -12.34
CA GLY A 146 -1.54 1.86 -13.11
C GLY A 146 -0.75 0.85 -12.28
N LEU A 147 -1.32 0.41 -11.15
CA LEU A 147 -0.71 -0.58 -10.26
C LEU A 147 -1.27 -1.98 -10.51
N THR A 148 -0.62 -2.97 -9.93
CA THR A 148 -1.05 -4.38 -10.00
C THR A 148 -1.50 -4.85 -8.61
N PRO A 149 -2.63 -5.58 -8.49
CA PRO A 149 -2.99 -6.26 -7.26
C PRO A 149 -1.91 -7.25 -6.84
N GLY A 150 -1.55 -7.25 -5.57
CA GLY A 150 -0.61 -8.23 -5.01
C GLY A 150 -1.37 -9.48 -4.55
N ASN A 151 -0.72 -10.63 -4.54
CA ASN A 151 -1.13 -11.92 -3.94
C ASN A 151 -2.65 -12.15 -3.80
N MET A 152 -3.39 -12.10 -4.91
CA MET A 152 -4.85 -12.34 -4.95
C MET A 152 -5.19 -13.81 -4.76
#